data_fc2c188949a5072156ad160770256322
#
_entry.id   fc2c188949a5072156ad160770256322
#
_cell.length_a   1.000
_cell.length_b   1.000
_cell.length_c   1.000
_cell.angle_alpha   90.00
_cell.angle_beta   90.00
_cell.angle_gamma   90.00
#
_symmetry.space_group_name_H-M   'P 1'
#
loop_
_entity.id
_entity.type
_entity.pdbx_description
1 polymer ?
#
loop_
_entity_poly.entity_id
_entity_poly.type
_entity_poly.pdbx_seq_one_letter_code
_entity_poly.pdbx_strand_id
1 'polypeptide(L)'
;MDDTSIRRRLSAILAADIAGYSRLMGQDEAGTVRDLKGHQAVILPLVGHHGGRIIDTAGDGILAEFPSVIGATECAVEIQHVMAVRNEEVPEHRQMLFRIGINLGDVIHDETRIYGDGINVAARLEGLAEPGGVLVSQAVHDQVRDRLDLAFEDLGERELKNIARPVRVYRLQPPAASTAPLPEAALPLPDKPSIAVLPFANMSGDPEQEHFADGIAEDILTGLARLRWLFVIARNSSFTYKGRHVDVRQVGRELGVRYILEGSVRKGGHRIRVTGQLIEAESGAHLWAERYDRALDDVFAIQDEITESVIGCIQPHVYAAEHERLKRKPPKRLDAWESFVRAMFLYSQHSEPSTREALVLVDRAVELDPGYAQAHGLRAVCLAWRAIQGWEHRATAFAQASASADRAVAGDPREPWAHLARGFIAVARMRDAEMIDAFSRAIEASPNFAYAHGLLGAAHAFGGRPDQAIECIDRGVRLSPRDIFGDEYQLYYAFAHFQAGRYAEAAAAASRAIQQRPGHPVPYVMAAASHGLAGEIDQAASAIAQLRELVPGVSAEDLEENFPYCRQEDRSRLARGLRAGGLAK
;
A
#
# COMPACT_ATOMS: atom_id res chain seq x y z
N MET A 1 -12.92 -53.33 -4.43
CA MET A 1 -12.30 -53.34 -3.10
C MET A 1 -11.25 -52.25 -3.15
N ASP A 2 -11.68 -51.04 -2.79
CA ASP A 2 -10.76 -49.89 -2.75
C ASP A 2 -9.84 -50.01 -1.52
N ASP A 3 -8.56 -50.09 -1.81
CA ASP A 3 -7.48 -50.10 -0.84
C ASP A 3 -7.35 -48.67 -0.26
N THR A 4 -8.13 -48.38 0.82
CA THR A 4 -8.04 -47.15 1.56
C THR A 4 -6.70 -47.15 2.28
N SER A 5 -5.67 -46.55 1.69
CA SER A 5 -4.32 -46.50 2.22
C SER A 5 -4.30 -45.69 3.52
N ILE A 6 -4.32 -46.39 4.65
CA ILE A 6 -4.08 -45.81 5.98
C ILE A 6 -2.68 -45.19 5.98
N ARG A 7 -2.58 -43.87 5.96
CA ARG A 7 -1.31 -43.14 6.01
C ARG A 7 -0.94 -42.86 7.45
N ARG A 8 0.18 -43.42 7.92
CA ARG A 8 0.80 -43.04 9.20
C ARG A 8 1.78 -41.90 8.99
N ARG A 9 1.74 -40.93 9.86
CA ARG A 9 2.66 -39.79 9.85
C ARG A 9 3.05 -39.42 11.27
N LEU A 10 4.33 -39.11 11.49
CA LEU A 10 4.80 -38.52 12.74
C LEU A 10 4.42 -37.03 12.76
N SER A 11 3.64 -36.63 13.75
CA SER A 11 3.15 -35.25 13.87
C SER A 11 3.19 -34.80 15.34
N ALA A 12 3.36 -33.50 15.56
CA ALA A 12 3.18 -32.90 16.86
C ALA A 12 1.68 -32.62 17.06
N ILE A 13 1.14 -33.07 18.17
CA ILE A 13 -0.26 -32.89 18.56
C ILE A 13 -0.34 -31.95 19.75
N LEU A 14 -1.14 -30.91 19.63
CA LEU A 14 -1.50 -29.97 20.68
C LEU A 14 -2.95 -30.23 21.07
N ALA A 15 -3.18 -30.53 22.36
CA ALA A 15 -4.49 -30.57 22.97
C ALA A 15 -4.61 -29.45 23.99
N ALA A 16 -5.71 -28.72 23.99
CA ALA A 16 -5.99 -27.65 24.95
C ALA A 16 -7.44 -27.67 25.39
N ASP A 17 -7.72 -27.37 26.65
CA ASP A 17 -9.06 -27.15 27.19
C ASP A 17 -9.08 -26.02 28.22
N ILE A 18 -10.27 -25.60 28.66
CA ILE A 18 -10.43 -24.56 29.69
C ILE A 18 -10.62 -25.19 31.05
N ALA A 19 -9.72 -24.86 31.98
CA ALA A 19 -9.80 -25.35 33.34
C ALA A 19 -11.12 -24.93 34.05
N GLY A 20 -11.90 -25.92 34.47
CA GLY A 20 -13.16 -25.67 35.18
C GLY A 20 -14.29 -25.12 34.32
N TYR A 21 -14.30 -25.36 33.02
CA TYR A 21 -15.33 -24.90 32.08
C TYR A 21 -16.76 -25.26 32.53
N SER A 22 -16.99 -26.49 32.98
CA SER A 22 -18.32 -26.92 33.53
C SER A 22 -18.78 -26.06 34.70
N ARG A 23 -17.87 -25.56 35.54
CA ARG A 23 -18.19 -24.66 36.66
C ARG A 23 -18.63 -23.28 36.12
N LEU A 24 -17.91 -22.74 35.12
CA LEU A 24 -18.26 -21.48 34.48
C LEU A 24 -19.63 -21.56 33.80
N MET A 25 -19.91 -22.66 33.09
CA MET A 25 -21.21 -22.94 32.47
C MET A 25 -22.34 -23.01 33.51
N GLY A 26 -22.08 -23.59 34.66
CA GLY A 26 -23.09 -23.68 35.75
C GLY A 26 -23.39 -22.33 36.43
N GLN A 27 -22.50 -21.35 36.30
CA GLN A 27 -22.69 -20.01 36.88
C GLN A 27 -23.39 -19.03 35.90
N ASP A 28 -22.99 -19.01 34.65
CA ASP A 28 -23.55 -18.16 33.58
C ASP A 28 -23.32 -18.83 32.22
N GLU A 29 -24.27 -19.62 31.77
CA GLU A 29 -24.18 -20.38 30.53
C GLU A 29 -24.03 -19.46 29.31
N ALA A 30 -24.88 -18.44 29.17
CA ALA A 30 -24.90 -17.55 28.02
C ALA A 30 -23.65 -16.66 27.96
N GLY A 31 -23.17 -16.16 29.10
CA GLY A 31 -21.95 -15.40 29.24
C GLY A 31 -20.72 -16.25 28.90
N THR A 32 -20.64 -17.46 29.46
CA THR A 32 -19.53 -18.39 29.23
C THR A 32 -19.40 -18.77 27.75
N VAL A 33 -20.50 -19.07 27.06
CA VAL A 33 -20.49 -19.37 25.62
C VAL A 33 -20.06 -18.16 24.78
N ARG A 34 -20.47 -16.96 25.18
CA ARG A 34 -20.05 -15.71 24.49
C ARG A 34 -18.55 -15.48 24.66
N ASP A 35 -18.06 -15.59 25.88
CA ASP A 35 -16.65 -15.39 26.22
C ASP A 35 -15.78 -16.46 25.52
N LEU A 36 -16.21 -17.74 25.52
CA LEU A 36 -15.54 -18.81 24.76
C LEU A 36 -15.41 -18.50 23.29
N LYS A 37 -16.49 -18.07 22.61
CA LYS A 37 -16.45 -17.69 21.21
C LYS A 37 -15.50 -16.51 20.96
N GLY A 38 -15.47 -15.54 21.87
CA GLY A 38 -14.55 -14.41 21.82
C GLY A 38 -13.07 -14.84 21.98
N HIS A 39 -12.78 -15.86 22.80
CA HIS A 39 -11.45 -16.43 22.94
C HIS A 39 -11.07 -17.29 21.73
N GLN A 40 -11.97 -18.17 21.27
CA GLN A 40 -11.74 -19.00 20.08
C GLN A 40 -11.46 -18.15 18.84
N ALA A 41 -12.13 -17.00 18.65
CA ALA A 41 -11.90 -16.10 17.52
C ALA A 41 -10.46 -15.55 17.46
N VAL A 42 -9.76 -15.52 18.61
CA VAL A 42 -8.36 -15.07 18.70
C VAL A 42 -7.39 -16.24 18.67
N ILE A 43 -7.70 -17.33 19.35
CA ILE A 43 -6.79 -18.49 19.52
C ILE A 43 -6.73 -19.36 18.27
N LEU A 44 -7.86 -19.65 17.60
CA LEU A 44 -7.87 -20.55 16.46
C LEU A 44 -7.01 -20.06 15.27
N PRO A 45 -6.94 -18.76 14.94
CA PRO A 45 -6.00 -18.25 13.94
C PRO A 45 -4.53 -18.48 14.28
N LEU A 46 -4.14 -18.51 15.58
CA LEU A 46 -2.76 -18.75 16.01
C LEU A 46 -2.28 -20.15 15.59
N VAL A 47 -3.17 -21.14 15.64
CA VAL A 47 -2.84 -22.49 15.18
C VAL A 47 -2.39 -22.48 13.71
N GLY A 48 -3.14 -21.77 12.84
CA GLY A 48 -2.77 -21.61 11.43
C GLY A 48 -1.49 -20.79 11.25
N HIS A 49 -1.29 -19.76 12.06
CA HIS A 49 -0.10 -18.90 12.02
C HIS A 49 1.19 -19.70 12.28
N HIS A 50 1.17 -20.62 13.22
CA HIS A 50 2.30 -21.51 13.51
C HIS A 50 2.35 -22.78 12.63
N GLY A 51 1.64 -22.78 11.50
CA GLY A 51 1.66 -23.87 10.52
C GLY A 51 0.88 -25.09 10.95
N GLY A 52 0.03 -25.00 11.98
CA GLY A 52 -0.84 -26.06 12.46
C GLY A 52 -2.17 -26.14 11.71
N ARG A 53 -2.83 -27.26 11.87
CA ARG A 53 -4.17 -27.53 11.36
C ARG A 53 -5.08 -27.92 12.52
N ILE A 54 -6.22 -27.24 12.66
CA ILE A 54 -7.25 -27.60 13.63
C ILE A 54 -7.92 -28.90 13.18
N ILE A 55 -8.01 -29.85 14.10
CA ILE A 55 -8.64 -31.15 13.87
C ILE A 55 -10.03 -31.18 14.47
N ASP A 56 -10.18 -30.68 15.69
CA ASP A 56 -11.45 -30.68 16.40
C ASP A 56 -11.53 -29.48 17.37
N THR A 57 -12.74 -28.97 17.56
CA THR A 57 -13.06 -27.91 18.52
C THR A 57 -14.34 -28.25 19.28
N ALA A 58 -14.45 -29.49 19.78
CA ALA A 58 -15.63 -29.95 20.51
C ALA A 58 -15.70 -29.28 21.91
N GLY A 59 -16.76 -28.50 22.16
CA GLY A 59 -16.96 -27.76 23.42
C GLY A 59 -15.91 -26.66 23.61
N ASP A 60 -15.22 -26.71 24.75
CA ASP A 60 -14.10 -25.81 25.10
C ASP A 60 -12.72 -26.34 24.67
N GLY A 61 -12.67 -27.58 24.17
CA GLY A 61 -11.44 -28.23 23.72
C GLY A 61 -10.96 -27.77 22.35
N ILE A 62 -9.65 -27.79 22.18
CA ILE A 62 -8.98 -27.57 20.87
C ILE A 62 -8.00 -28.71 20.66
N LEU A 63 -8.13 -29.41 19.55
CA LEU A 63 -7.17 -30.39 19.08
C LEU A 63 -6.55 -29.93 17.77
N ALA A 64 -5.24 -29.81 17.72
CA ALA A 64 -4.52 -29.34 16.55
C ALA A 64 -3.31 -30.22 16.24
N GLU A 65 -3.01 -30.37 14.95
CA GLU A 65 -1.87 -31.09 14.42
C GLU A 65 -0.87 -30.10 13.80
N PHE A 66 0.42 -30.34 14.06
CA PHE A 66 1.51 -29.52 13.53
C PHE A 66 2.57 -30.41 12.85
N PRO A 67 3.12 -29.99 11.72
CA PRO A 67 4.23 -30.67 11.08
C PRO A 67 5.56 -30.47 11.84
N SER A 68 5.61 -29.54 12.79
CA SER A 68 6.78 -29.16 13.59
C SER A 68 6.45 -29.07 15.08
N VAL A 69 7.27 -29.70 15.92
CA VAL A 69 7.18 -29.53 17.38
C VAL A 69 7.49 -28.10 17.83
N ILE A 70 8.36 -27.39 17.09
CA ILE A 70 8.69 -25.99 17.34
C ILE A 70 7.42 -25.16 17.18
N GLY A 71 6.74 -25.26 16.03
CA GLY A 71 5.51 -24.51 15.78
C GLY A 71 4.40 -24.84 16.79
N ALA A 72 4.26 -26.12 17.21
CA ALA A 72 3.30 -26.50 18.25
C ALA A 72 3.63 -25.86 19.61
N THR A 73 4.91 -25.80 19.97
CA THR A 73 5.37 -25.22 21.25
C THR A 73 5.23 -23.70 21.25
N GLU A 74 5.63 -23.02 20.19
CA GLU A 74 5.46 -21.58 20.03
C GLU A 74 3.98 -21.18 20.06
N CYS A 75 3.12 -21.94 19.38
CA CYS A 75 1.66 -21.74 19.41
C CYS A 75 1.12 -21.84 20.85
N ALA A 76 1.54 -22.85 21.62
CA ALA A 76 1.09 -23.02 23.00
C ALA A 76 1.53 -21.86 23.90
N VAL A 77 2.77 -21.40 23.75
CA VAL A 77 3.28 -20.23 24.50
C VAL A 77 2.48 -18.99 24.16
N GLU A 78 2.21 -18.74 22.87
CA GLU A 78 1.44 -17.58 22.41
C GLU A 78 -0.02 -17.64 22.90
N ILE A 79 -0.67 -18.82 22.86
CA ILE A 79 -2.02 -19.00 23.42
C ILE A 79 -2.05 -18.61 24.89
N GLN A 80 -1.11 -19.13 25.72
CA GLN A 80 -1.10 -18.82 27.14
C GLN A 80 -0.83 -17.34 27.41
N HIS A 81 0.05 -16.74 26.63
CA HIS A 81 0.34 -15.31 26.73
C HIS A 81 -0.88 -14.45 26.39
N VAL A 82 -1.52 -14.69 25.25
CA VAL A 82 -2.72 -13.96 24.81
C VAL A 82 -3.84 -14.10 25.83
N MET A 83 -4.00 -15.30 26.41
CA MET A 83 -5.03 -15.53 27.42
C MET A 83 -4.71 -14.87 28.76
N ALA A 84 -3.43 -14.79 29.15
CA ALA A 84 -3.04 -14.05 30.35
C ALA A 84 -3.43 -12.56 30.23
N VAL A 85 -3.09 -11.91 29.13
CA VAL A 85 -3.46 -10.51 28.86
C VAL A 85 -4.99 -10.32 28.86
N ARG A 86 -5.72 -11.22 28.19
CA ARG A 86 -7.18 -11.11 28.12
C ARG A 86 -7.89 -11.32 29.47
N ASN A 87 -7.24 -11.99 30.39
CA ASN A 87 -7.76 -12.24 31.75
C ASN A 87 -7.39 -11.14 32.77
N GLU A 88 -6.49 -10.19 32.44
CA GLU A 88 -6.03 -9.13 33.36
C GLU A 88 -7.17 -8.29 33.94
N GLU A 89 -8.15 -7.93 33.12
CA GLU A 89 -9.33 -7.15 33.54
C GLU A 89 -10.55 -8.01 33.89
N VAL A 90 -10.44 -9.35 33.78
CA VAL A 90 -11.55 -10.28 34.07
C VAL A 90 -11.49 -10.73 35.52
N PRO A 91 -12.58 -10.63 36.29
CA PRO A 91 -12.61 -11.14 37.66
C PRO A 91 -12.20 -12.63 37.75
N GLU A 92 -11.38 -12.99 38.72
CA GLU A 92 -10.74 -14.31 38.85
C GLU A 92 -11.74 -15.49 38.70
N HIS A 93 -12.96 -15.36 39.24
CA HIS A 93 -13.99 -16.39 39.16
C HIS A 93 -14.58 -16.58 37.76
N ARG A 94 -14.33 -15.66 36.81
CA ARG A 94 -14.76 -15.70 35.40
C ARG A 94 -13.63 -15.93 34.42
N GLN A 95 -12.38 -15.91 34.88
CA GLN A 95 -11.21 -16.12 34.00
C GLN A 95 -11.27 -17.50 33.34
N MET A 96 -10.92 -17.55 32.07
CA MET A 96 -10.77 -18.76 31.28
C MET A 96 -9.28 -19.05 31.10
N LEU A 97 -8.80 -20.05 31.87
CA LEU A 97 -7.39 -20.46 31.85
C LEU A 97 -7.25 -21.77 31.08
N PHE A 98 -6.48 -21.76 30.00
CA PHE A 98 -6.24 -22.95 29.21
C PHE A 98 -5.20 -23.85 29.86
N ARG A 99 -5.42 -25.17 29.74
CA ARG A 99 -4.42 -26.22 30.01
C ARG A 99 -4.00 -26.77 28.67
N ILE A 100 -2.71 -26.91 28.41
CA ILE A 100 -2.20 -27.34 27.11
C ILE A 100 -1.25 -28.52 27.28
N GLY A 101 -1.45 -29.56 26.45
CA GLY A 101 -0.58 -30.74 26.36
C GLY A 101 -0.03 -30.90 24.95
N ILE A 102 1.28 -31.11 24.81
CA ILE A 102 1.92 -31.32 23.49
C ILE A 102 2.67 -32.64 23.47
N ASN A 103 2.43 -33.45 22.44
CA ASN A 103 3.13 -34.72 22.24
C ASN A 103 3.53 -34.88 20.78
N LEU A 104 4.67 -35.52 20.53
CA LEU A 104 5.10 -35.98 19.22
C LEU A 104 4.83 -37.49 19.10
N GLY A 105 4.03 -37.89 18.11
CA GLY A 105 3.70 -39.31 17.95
C GLY A 105 3.12 -39.63 16.57
N ASP A 106 2.98 -40.93 16.30
CA ASP A 106 2.36 -41.41 15.08
C ASP A 106 0.86 -41.12 15.07
N VAL A 107 0.41 -40.57 13.95
CA VAL A 107 -0.99 -40.25 13.68
C VAL A 107 -1.45 -40.99 12.44
N ILE A 108 -2.62 -41.59 12.53
CA ILE A 108 -3.30 -42.25 11.42
C ILE A 108 -4.35 -41.28 10.87
N HIS A 109 -4.27 -40.96 9.60
CA HIS A 109 -5.25 -40.12 8.91
C HIS A 109 -6.31 -41.00 8.22
N ASP A 110 -7.59 -40.70 8.53
CA ASP A 110 -8.77 -41.23 7.87
C ASP A 110 -9.59 -40.03 7.38
N GLU A 111 -9.85 -39.92 6.12
CA GLU A 111 -10.47 -38.81 5.35
C GLU A 111 -10.80 -37.50 6.13
N THR A 112 -11.43 -37.59 7.30
CA THR A 112 -11.87 -36.43 8.11
C THR A 112 -11.36 -36.46 9.55
N ARG A 113 -10.76 -37.55 10.03
CA ARG A 113 -10.36 -37.73 11.43
C ARG A 113 -8.93 -38.24 11.54
N ILE A 114 -8.34 -37.97 12.69
CA ILE A 114 -7.03 -38.53 13.05
C ILE A 114 -7.18 -39.46 14.24
N TYR A 115 -6.40 -40.53 14.25
CA TYR A 115 -6.36 -41.53 15.32
C TYR A 115 -4.92 -41.84 15.67
N GLY A 116 -4.66 -42.27 16.90
CA GLY A 116 -3.36 -42.76 17.34
C GLY A 116 -3.05 -42.47 18.80
N ASP A 117 -2.10 -43.23 19.36
CA ASP A 117 -1.66 -43.05 20.72
C ASP A 117 -1.06 -41.68 21.00
N GLY A 118 -0.50 -41.03 19.95
CA GLY A 118 0.04 -39.68 20.04
C GLY A 118 -0.98 -38.64 20.49
N ILE A 119 -2.24 -38.78 20.03
CA ILE A 119 -3.34 -37.89 20.40
C ILE A 119 -3.75 -38.11 21.85
N ASN A 120 -3.86 -39.40 22.25
CA ASN A 120 -4.22 -39.77 23.59
C ASN A 120 -3.21 -39.23 24.61
N VAL A 121 -1.91 -39.32 24.31
CA VAL A 121 -0.86 -38.75 25.16
C VAL A 121 -1.00 -37.23 25.29
N ALA A 122 -1.19 -36.49 24.20
CA ALA A 122 -1.38 -35.03 24.24
C ALA A 122 -2.59 -34.64 25.12
N ALA A 123 -3.73 -35.31 24.96
CA ALA A 123 -4.94 -35.08 25.79
C ALA A 123 -4.73 -35.44 27.27
N ARG A 124 -3.88 -36.44 27.58
CA ARG A 124 -3.55 -36.76 28.98
C ARG A 124 -2.60 -35.73 29.60
N LEU A 125 -1.65 -35.23 28.83
CA LEU A 125 -0.76 -34.13 29.26
C LEU A 125 -1.57 -32.85 29.50
N GLU A 126 -2.52 -32.52 28.64
CA GLU A 126 -3.44 -31.41 28.82
C GLU A 126 -4.20 -31.54 30.17
N GLY A 127 -4.81 -32.71 30.42
CA GLY A 127 -5.54 -32.96 31.69
C GLY A 127 -4.69 -32.94 32.96
N LEU A 128 -3.35 -33.11 32.86
CA LEU A 128 -2.39 -33.01 33.95
C LEU A 128 -1.84 -31.58 34.12
N ALA A 129 -1.99 -30.70 33.13
CA ALA A 129 -1.49 -29.36 33.21
C ALA A 129 -2.26 -28.53 34.24
N GLU A 130 -1.55 -27.65 34.93
CA GLU A 130 -2.17 -26.65 35.78
C GLU A 130 -2.88 -25.59 34.92
N PRO A 131 -3.92 -24.92 35.45
CA PRO A 131 -4.57 -23.81 34.77
C PRO A 131 -3.54 -22.76 34.32
N GLY A 132 -3.51 -22.42 33.05
CA GLY A 132 -2.50 -21.53 32.48
C GLY A 132 -1.15 -22.21 32.14
N GLY A 133 -1.03 -23.53 32.35
CA GLY A 133 0.20 -24.29 32.15
C GLY A 133 0.28 -25.01 30.81
N VAL A 134 1.51 -25.36 30.41
CA VAL A 134 1.83 -26.18 29.22
C VAL A 134 2.68 -27.36 29.66
N LEU A 135 2.27 -28.57 29.33
CA LEU A 135 3.03 -29.80 29.54
C LEU A 135 3.44 -30.40 28.18
N VAL A 136 4.68 -30.89 28.13
CA VAL A 136 5.20 -31.53 26.91
C VAL A 136 5.78 -32.90 27.23
N SER A 137 5.69 -33.86 26.31
CA SER A 137 6.36 -35.13 26.42
C SER A 137 7.88 -35.01 26.21
N GLN A 138 8.65 -36.01 26.67
CA GLN A 138 10.09 -36.07 26.41
C GLN A 138 10.43 -35.93 24.93
N ALA A 139 9.67 -36.55 24.05
CA ALA A 139 9.90 -36.49 22.60
C ALA A 139 9.81 -35.06 22.05
N VAL A 140 8.95 -34.22 22.62
CA VAL A 140 8.84 -32.79 22.30
C VAL A 140 10.00 -32.03 22.93
N HIS A 141 10.23 -32.20 24.25
CA HIS A 141 11.30 -31.54 24.98
C HIS A 141 12.66 -31.71 24.29
N ASP A 142 13.03 -32.94 23.90
CA ASP A 142 14.33 -33.26 23.29
C ASP A 142 14.55 -32.55 21.93
N GLN A 143 13.49 -32.14 21.24
CA GLN A 143 13.58 -31.42 19.97
C GLN A 143 13.54 -29.90 20.10
N VAL A 144 13.00 -29.37 21.20
CA VAL A 144 12.81 -27.91 21.36
C VAL A 144 13.83 -27.27 22.30
N ARG A 145 14.38 -27.99 23.27
CA ARG A 145 15.25 -27.47 24.34
C ARG A 145 16.48 -26.69 23.84
N ASP A 146 17.07 -27.11 22.69
CA ASP A 146 18.27 -26.50 22.13
C ASP A 146 17.94 -25.51 20.99
N ARG A 147 16.65 -25.28 20.71
CA ARG A 147 16.18 -24.47 19.57
C ARG A 147 15.29 -23.31 19.99
N LEU A 148 14.62 -23.42 21.11
CA LEU A 148 13.80 -22.37 21.71
C LEU A 148 14.42 -21.96 23.03
N ASP A 149 14.48 -20.66 23.31
CA ASP A 149 14.93 -20.12 24.59
C ASP A 149 13.81 -20.22 25.64
N LEU A 150 13.50 -21.45 26.03
CA LEU A 150 12.43 -21.79 26.97
C LEU A 150 12.99 -22.65 28.11
N ALA A 151 12.60 -22.34 29.34
CA ALA A 151 12.95 -23.14 30.49
C ALA A 151 11.96 -24.28 30.69
N PHE A 152 12.45 -25.47 31.04
CA PHE A 152 11.66 -26.65 31.28
C PHE A 152 11.94 -27.22 32.69
N GLU A 153 10.89 -27.56 33.39
CA GLU A 153 10.96 -28.29 34.65
C GLU A 153 10.64 -29.76 34.40
N ASP A 154 11.54 -30.64 34.79
CA ASP A 154 11.34 -32.09 34.69
C ASP A 154 10.41 -32.60 35.80
N LEU A 155 9.22 -33.02 35.42
CA LEU A 155 8.22 -33.58 36.36
C LEU A 155 8.37 -35.10 36.54
N GLY A 156 9.37 -35.72 35.91
CA GLY A 156 9.64 -37.15 35.96
C GLY A 156 8.65 -38.00 35.14
N GLU A 157 8.74 -39.29 35.30
CA GLU A 157 7.85 -40.26 34.64
C GLU A 157 6.45 -40.26 35.27
N ARG A 158 5.43 -40.26 34.43
CA ARG A 158 4.02 -40.27 34.81
C ARG A 158 3.29 -41.43 34.15
N GLU A 159 2.55 -42.19 34.94
CA GLU A 159 1.59 -43.18 34.42
C GLU A 159 0.36 -42.44 33.90
N LEU A 160 0.08 -42.57 32.61
CA LEU A 160 -1.08 -41.96 31.97
C LEU A 160 -2.18 -43.01 31.77
N LYS A 161 -3.41 -42.66 32.09
CA LYS A 161 -4.55 -43.60 31.97
C LYS A 161 -4.67 -44.14 30.54
N ASN A 162 -4.68 -45.46 30.40
CA ASN A 162 -4.76 -46.19 29.13
C ASN A 162 -3.54 -46.03 28.21
N ILE A 163 -2.40 -45.57 28.70
CA ILE A 163 -1.11 -45.56 28.00
C ILE A 163 -0.22 -46.64 28.62
N ALA A 164 0.26 -47.57 27.79
CA ALA A 164 0.94 -48.79 28.28
C ALA A 164 2.31 -48.56 28.94
N ARG A 165 2.94 -47.42 28.65
CA ARG A 165 4.30 -47.07 29.17
C ARG A 165 4.24 -45.72 29.88
N PRO A 166 4.96 -45.54 30.99
CA PRO A 166 5.13 -44.22 31.59
C PRO A 166 5.70 -43.23 30.59
N VAL A 167 5.23 -42.00 30.63
CA VAL A 167 5.71 -40.89 29.81
C VAL A 167 6.44 -39.91 30.72
N ARG A 168 7.69 -39.55 30.34
CA ARG A 168 8.39 -38.48 31.02
C ARG A 168 7.84 -37.15 30.57
N VAL A 169 7.49 -36.30 31.52
CA VAL A 169 6.73 -35.07 31.33
C VAL A 169 7.55 -33.90 31.79
N TYR A 170 7.54 -32.85 30.99
CA TYR A 170 8.18 -31.58 31.29
C TYR A 170 7.11 -30.48 31.34
N ARG A 171 7.22 -29.63 32.36
CA ARG A 171 6.45 -28.39 32.41
C ARG A 171 7.24 -27.31 31.74
N LEU A 172 6.62 -26.64 30.79
CA LEU A 172 7.17 -25.42 30.20
C LEU A 172 6.97 -24.31 31.24
N GLN A 173 8.06 -23.77 31.73
CA GLN A 173 7.99 -22.60 32.59
C GLN A 173 7.75 -21.37 31.72
N PRO A 174 6.80 -20.48 32.11
CA PRO A 174 6.73 -19.19 31.45
C PRO A 174 8.12 -18.57 31.52
N PRO A 175 8.63 -17.95 30.45
CA PRO A 175 9.92 -17.27 30.51
C PRO A 175 9.92 -16.42 31.77
N ALA A 176 10.92 -16.63 32.65
CA ALA A 176 11.08 -15.84 33.87
C ALA A 176 10.97 -14.39 33.43
N ALA A 177 10.13 -13.59 34.10
CA ALA A 177 9.76 -12.25 33.69
C ALA A 177 11.02 -11.49 33.25
N SER A 178 11.44 -11.79 32.05
CA SER A 178 12.45 -11.05 31.32
C SER A 178 11.79 -9.72 31.04
N THR A 179 12.42 -8.66 31.48
CA THR A 179 12.13 -7.29 31.04
C THR A 179 12.50 -7.09 29.56
N ALA A 180 12.36 -8.15 28.74
CA ALA A 180 12.19 -7.97 27.31
C ALA A 180 10.79 -7.36 27.12
N PRO A 181 10.67 -6.26 26.43
CA PRO A 181 9.35 -5.70 26.17
C PRO A 181 8.49 -6.80 25.55
N LEU A 182 7.31 -7.00 26.14
CA LEU A 182 6.21 -7.76 25.57
C LEU A 182 6.20 -7.51 24.05
N PRO A 183 5.88 -8.49 23.18
CA PRO A 183 5.43 -8.13 21.85
C PRO A 183 4.28 -7.15 22.10
N GLU A 184 4.59 -5.88 21.93
CA GLU A 184 3.65 -4.79 22.08
C GLU A 184 2.40 -5.21 21.33
N ALA A 185 1.25 -5.19 22.03
CA ALA A 185 -0.04 -5.32 21.38
C ALA A 185 0.05 -4.51 20.09
N ALA A 186 -0.14 -5.17 18.94
CA ALA A 186 0.10 -4.55 17.65
C ALA A 186 -0.41 -3.11 17.72
N LEU A 187 0.49 -2.16 17.60
CA LEU A 187 0.15 -0.75 17.77
C LEU A 187 -1.04 -0.47 16.86
N PRO A 188 -2.11 0.16 17.34
CA PRO A 188 -3.25 0.45 16.48
C PRO A 188 -2.74 1.18 15.25
N LEU A 189 -3.08 0.66 14.08
CA LEU A 189 -2.70 1.31 12.83
C LEU A 189 -3.23 2.74 12.85
N PRO A 190 -2.41 3.74 12.52
CA PRO A 190 -2.87 5.10 12.39
C PRO A 190 -4.04 5.20 11.39
N ASP A 191 -4.93 6.15 11.57
CA ASP A 191 -6.02 6.42 10.62
C ASP A 191 -5.47 6.76 9.22
N LYS A 192 -4.30 7.40 9.17
CA LYS A 192 -3.55 7.68 7.94
C LYS A 192 -2.68 6.50 7.53
N PRO A 193 -2.37 6.35 6.22
CA PRO A 193 -1.34 5.41 5.77
C PRO A 193 -0.05 5.61 6.55
N SER A 194 0.57 4.53 6.93
CA SER A 194 1.76 4.54 7.78
C SER A 194 2.87 3.71 7.16
N ILE A 195 4.11 4.22 7.22
CA ILE A 195 5.28 3.60 6.62
C ILE A 195 6.47 3.59 7.57
N ALA A 196 7.23 2.51 7.53
CA ALA A 196 8.56 2.43 8.09
C ALA A 196 9.60 2.26 6.97
N VAL A 197 10.69 3.00 7.03
CA VAL A 197 11.85 2.84 6.16
C VAL A 197 12.90 2.05 6.92
N LEU A 198 13.14 0.83 6.50
CA LEU A 198 14.18 -0.02 7.12
C LEU A 198 15.57 0.38 6.62
N PRO A 199 16.63 0.14 7.42
CA PRO A 199 17.99 0.32 6.96
C PRO A 199 18.25 -0.49 5.69
N PHE A 200 18.86 0.13 4.68
CA PHE A 200 19.20 -0.57 3.46
C PHE A 200 20.36 -1.54 3.70
N ALA A 201 20.24 -2.76 3.20
CA ALA A 201 21.27 -3.78 3.37
C ALA A 201 22.50 -3.47 2.50
N ASN A 202 23.68 -3.37 3.09
CA ASN A 202 24.92 -3.28 2.34
C ASN A 202 25.35 -4.67 1.83
N MET A 203 25.23 -4.88 0.52
CA MET A 203 25.61 -6.13 -0.14
C MET A 203 26.96 -6.04 -0.86
N SER A 204 27.77 -5.02 -0.54
CA SER A 204 29.06 -4.78 -1.23
C SER A 204 30.22 -5.54 -0.59
N GLY A 205 30.12 -5.96 0.67
CA GLY A 205 31.24 -6.45 1.46
C GLY A 205 32.23 -5.35 1.86
N ASP A 206 31.99 -4.09 1.53
CA ASP A 206 32.79 -2.92 1.83
C ASP A 206 32.15 -2.14 2.99
N PRO A 207 32.77 -2.08 4.20
CA PRO A 207 32.18 -1.39 5.34
C PRO A 207 31.96 0.11 5.12
N GLU A 208 32.72 0.76 4.24
CA GLU A 208 32.53 2.19 3.92
C GLU A 208 31.19 2.45 3.23
N GLN A 209 30.60 1.46 2.57
CA GLN A 209 29.29 1.56 1.94
C GLN A 209 28.12 1.47 2.93
N GLU A 210 28.38 1.13 4.19
CA GLU A 210 27.38 1.10 5.26
C GLU A 210 26.81 2.51 5.51
N HIS A 211 27.68 3.51 5.56
CA HIS A 211 27.26 4.91 5.73
C HIS A 211 26.43 5.41 4.54
N PHE A 212 26.77 4.97 3.33
CA PHE A 212 26.00 5.33 2.14
C PHE A 212 24.60 4.68 2.16
N ALA A 213 24.51 3.41 2.54
CA ALA A 213 23.23 2.71 2.65
C ALA A 213 22.32 3.32 3.74
N ASP A 214 22.90 3.67 4.89
CA ASP A 214 22.19 4.36 5.96
C ASP A 214 21.73 5.76 5.52
N GLY A 215 22.60 6.50 4.82
CA GLY A 215 22.29 7.85 4.32
C GLY A 215 21.10 7.86 3.38
N ILE A 216 21.04 6.95 2.39
CA ILE A 216 19.88 6.81 1.49
C ILE A 216 18.61 6.57 2.30
N ALA A 217 18.62 5.64 3.25
CA ALA A 217 17.43 5.33 4.05
C ALA A 217 16.99 6.54 4.89
N GLU A 218 17.94 7.32 5.44
CA GLU A 218 17.68 8.53 6.22
C GLU A 218 17.11 9.66 5.37
N ASP A 219 17.67 9.87 4.18
CA ASP A 219 17.19 10.90 3.24
C ASP A 219 15.79 10.58 2.73
N ILE A 220 15.51 9.31 2.39
CA ILE A 220 14.18 8.85 2.02
C ILE A 220 13.20 9.08 3.18
N LEU A 221 13.56 8.70 4.41
CA LEU A 221 12.75 8.91 5.61
C LEU A 221 12.44 10.39 5.81
N THR A 222 13.45 11.25 5.69
CA THR A 222 13.32 12.70 5.82
C THR A 222 12.41 13.28 4.74
N GLY A 223 12.54 12.81 3.50
CA GLY A 223 11.70 13.24 2.38
C GLY A 223 10.24 12.79 2.55
N LEU A 224 10.02 11.53 2.96
CA LEU A 224 8.67 11.02 3.24
C LEU A 224 8.00 11.73 4.41
N ALA A 225 8.75 12.13 5.44
CA ALA A 225 8.22 12.87 6.58
C ALA A 225 7.64 14.25 6.22
N ARG A 226 7.98 14.80 5.05
CA ARG A 226 7.37 16.03 4.51
C ARG A 226 5.96 15.81 3.96
N LEU A 227 5.58 14.55 3.68
CA LEU A 227 4.26 14.20 3.17
C LEU A 227 3.26 14.11 4.33
N ARG A 228 2.48 15.17 4.55
CA ARG A 228 1.55 15.30 5.71
C ARG A 228 0.45 14.25 5.79
N TRP A 229 0.12 13.63 4.66
CA TRP A 229 -0.87 12.56 4.57
C TRP A 229 -0.31 11.20 4.99
N LEU A 230 1.01 11.04 5.12
CA LEU A 230 1.69 9.80 5.45
C LEU A 230 2.25 9.88 6.87
N PHE A 231 1.96 8.87 7.68
CA PHE A 231 2.58 8.71 9.00
C PHE A 231 3.90 7.94 8.82
N VAL A 232 5.00 8.58 9.12
CA VAL A 232 6.35 8.00 8.95
C VAL A 232 6.95 7.68 10.31
N ILE A 233 7.35 6.44 10.50
CA ILE A 233 8.02 6.01 11.73
C ILE A 233 9.39 6.68 11.86
N ALA A 234 9.72 7.11 13.07
CA ALA A 234 11.00 7.74 13.36
C ALA A 234 12.17 6.79 13.11
N ARG A 235 13.29 7.36 12.63
CA ARG A 235 14.55 6.64 12.32
C ARG A 235 14.97 5.66 13.41
N ASN A 236 14.99 6.11 14.67
CA ASN A 236 15.47 5.30 15.79
C ASN A 236 14.69 3.98 15.95
N SER A 237 13.38 3.99 15.67
CA SER A 237 12.56 2.77 15.73
C SER A 237 12.83 1.83 14.56
N SER A 238 12.91 2.35 13.33
CA SER A 238 13.18 1.53 12.13
C SER A 238 14.59 0.95 12.15
N PHE A 239 15.59 1.69 12.66
CA PHE A 239 17.00 1.27 12.67
C PHE A 239 17.32 0.24 13.76
N THR A 240 16.40 -0.09 14.67
CA THR A 240 16.55 -1.23 15.59
C THR A 240 16.59 -2.57 14.85
N TYR A 241 16.11 -2.62 13.60
CA TYR A 241 16.15 -3.81 12.74
C TYR A 241 17.42 -3.95 11.91
N LYS A 242 18.39 -3.03 12.07
CA LYS A 242 19.64 -3.08 11.31
C LYS A 242 20.41 -4.39 11.57
N GLY A 243 20.80 -5.06 10.47
CA GLY A 243 21.54 -6.32 10.53
C GLY A 243 20.70 -7.54 10.97
N ARG A 244 19.40 -7.39 11.13
CA ARG A 244 18.49 -8.49 11.49
C ARG A 244 17.75 -8.99 10.26
N HIS A 245 17.62 -10.31 10.13
CA HIS A 245 16.67 -10.91 9.19
C HIS A 245 15.31 -10.99 9.89
N VAL A 246 14.41 -10.10 9.55
CA VAL A 246 13.08 -10.03 10.16
C VAL A 246 12.00 -10.18 9.09
N ASP A 247 10.89 -10.82 9.46
CA ASP A 247 9.70 -10.86 8.60
C ASP A 247 9.05 -9.47 8.59
N VAL A 248 8.84 -8.93 7.39
CA VAL A 248 8.19 -7.62 7.20
C VAL A 248 6.82 -7.52 7.86
N ARG A 249 6.10 -8.64 7.96
CA ARG A 249 4.81 -8.72 8.67
C ARG A 249 4.97 -8.51 10.17
N GLN A 250 6.05 -9.06 10.74
CA GLN A 250 6.38 -8.86 12.14
C GLN A 250 6.74 -7.40 12.40
N VAL A 251 7.64 -6.82 11.58
CA VAL A 251 8.01 -5.40 11.67
C VAL A 251 6.78 -4.49 11.57
N GLY A 252 5.86 -4.79 10.65
CA GLY A 252 4.62 -4.04 10.49
C GLY A 252 3.75 -4.03 11.74
N ARG A 253 3.64 -5.17 12.44
CA ARG A 253 2.91 -5.28 13.71
C ARG A 253 3.60 -4.54 14.84
N GLU A 254 4.92 -4.72 14.98
CA GLU A 254 5.73 -4.11 16.05
C GLU A 254 5.77 -2.59 15.95
N LEU A 255 5.86 -2.04 14.73
CA LEU A 255 5.88 -0.61 14.47
C LEU A 255 4.50 0.02 14.25
N GLY A 256 3.44 -0.79 14.15
CA GLY A 256 2.08 -0.32 13.85
C GLY A 256 2.00 0.38 12.49
N VAL A 257 2.62 -0.20 11.44
CA VAL A 257 2.63 0.39 10.11
C VAL A 257 2.00 -0.52 9.06
N ARG A 258 1.38 0.09 8.06
CA ARG A 258 0.79 -0.62 6.91
C ARG A 258 1.81 -0.92 5.83
N TYR A 259 2.81 -0.08 5.68
CA TYR A 259 3.79 -0.17 4.60
C TYR A 259 5.21 -0.21 5.15
N ILE A 260 6.05 -0.97 4.47
CA ILE A 260 7.48 -1.06 4.76
C ILE A 260 8.24 -0.79 3.47
N LEU A 261 9.19 0.12 3.54
CA LEU A 261 10.19 0.33 2.52
C LEU A 261 11.48 -0.31 2.97
N GLU A 262 12.00 -1.22 2.18
CA GLU A 262 13.30 -1.83 2.38
C GLU A 262 14.14 -1.76 1.11
N GLY A 263 15.43 -1.99 1.23
CA GLY A 263 16.31 -1.94 0.08
C GLY A 263 17.69 -2.49 0.33
N SER A 264 18.50 -2.46 -0.72
CA SER A 264 19.90 -2.86 -0.63
C SER A 264 20.79 -1.98 -1.51
N VAL A 265 22.05 -1.88 -1.10
CA VAL A 265 23.09 -1.17 -1.84
C VAL A 265 24.21 -2.16 -2.17
N ARG A 266 24.68 -2.13 -3.44
CA ARG A 266 25.80 -2.93 -3.90
C ARG A 266 26.72 -2.10 -4.78
N LYS A 267 27.98 -1.96 -4.37
CA LYS A 267 29.05 -1.33 -5.16
C LYS A 267 29.82 -2.40 -5.93
N GLY A 268 30.14 -2.10 -7.18
CA GLY A 268 30.97 -2.94 -8.05
C GLY A 268 31.87 -2.06 -8.93
N GLY A 269 33.12 -1.88 -8.54
CA GLY A 269 34.04 -0.95 -9.23
C GLY A 269 33.57 0.49 -9.15
N HIS A 270 33.38 1.13 -10.30
CA HIS A 270 32.87 2.50 -10.44
C HIS A 270 31.34 2.59 -10.59
N ARG A 271 30.61 1.53 -10.27
CA ARG A 271 29.15 1.53 -10.36
C ARG A 271 28.54 1.19 -9.02
N ILE A 272 27.43 1.84 -8.73
CA ILE A 272 26.60 1.53 -7.57
C ILE A 272 25.22 1.07 -8.07
N ARG A 273 24.71 0.06 -7.42
CA ARG A 273 23.35 -0.44 -7.61
C ARG A 273 22.60 -0.29 -6.31
N VAL A 274 21.46 0.39 -6.37
CA VAL A 274 20.52 0.49 -5.27
C VAL A 274 19.22 -0.19 -5.69
N THR A 275 18.66 -1.02 -4.83
CA THR A 275 17.31 -1.57 -5.00
C THR A 275 16.43 -1.04 -3.89
N GLY A 276 15.19 -0.70 -4.23
CA GLY A 276 14.16 -0.33 -3.26
C GLY A 276 12.90 -1.14 -3.53
N GLN A 277 12.17 -1.48 -2.47
CA GLN A 277 10.88 -2.16 -2.59
C GLN A 277 9.93 -1.70 -1.49
N LEU A 278 8.69 -1.46 -1.90
CA LEU A 278 7.58 -1.10 -1.03
C LEU A 278 6.70 -2.34 -0.83
N ILE A 279 6.45 -2.69 0.41
CA ILE A 279 5.73 -3.89 0.80
C ILE A 279 4.55 -3.52 1.67
N GLU A 280 3.39 -4.11 1.40
CA GLU A 280 2.25 -4.07 2.32
C GLU A 280 2.52 -5.02 3.49
N ALA A 281 2.62 -4.48 4.70
CA ALA A 281 3.07 -5.24 5.86
C ALA A 281 2.10 -6.37 6.28
N GLU A 282 0.79 -6.20 6.09
CA GLU A 282 -0.21 -7.20 6.47
C GLU A 282 -0.12 -8.46 5.59
N SER A 283 -0.08 -8.30 4.28
CA SER A 283 -0.06 -9.39 3.31
C SER A 283 1.35 -9.89 2.97
N GLY A 284 2.36 -9.03 3.13
CA GLY A 284 3.71 -9.25 2.61
C GLY A 284 3.80 -9.05 1.08
N ALA A 285 2.78 -8.46 0.46
CA ALA A 285 2.76 -8.24 -0.98
C ALA A 285 3.66 -7.07 -1.38
N HIS A 286 4.49 -7.28 -2.41
CA HIS A 286 5.30 -6.22 -3.00
C HIS A 286 4.41 -5.32 -3.86
N LEU A 287 4.26 -4.07 -3.46
CA LEU A 287 3.50 -3.06 -4.19
C LEU A 287 4.36 -2.40 -5.29
N TRP A 288 5.65 -2.28 -5.01
CA TRP A 288 6.63 -1.69 -5.92
C TRP A 288 8.02 -2.25 -5.63
N ALA A 289 8.81 -2.45 -6.69
CA ALA A 289 10.22 -2.78 -6.61
C ALA A 289 10.96 -2.20 -7.81
N GLU A 290 12.06 -1.51 -7.57
CA GLU A 290 12.88 -0.90 -8.62
C GLU A 290 14.37 -0.98 -8.32
N ARG A 291 15.16 -0.86 -9.39
CA ARG A 291 16.61 -0.94 -9.35
C ARG A 291 17.23 0.26 -10.04
N TYR A 292 18.11 0.93 -9.37
CA TYR A 292 18.87 2.09 -9.84
C TYR A 292 20.33 1.69 -10.04
N ASP A 293 20.83 1.79 -11.26
CA ASP A 293 22.24 1.55 -11.62
C ASP A 293 22.87 2.88 -12.03
N ARG A 294 23.90 3.34 -11.30
CA ARG A 294 24.57 4.63 -11.54
C ARG A 294 26.09 4.49 -11.56
N ALA A 295 26.75 5.38 -12.31
CA ALA A 295 28.20 5.56 -12.18
C ALA A 295 28.51 6.29 -10.85
N LEU A 296 29.60 5.93 -10.19
CA LEU A 296 29.99 6.49 -8.89
C LEU A 296 30.88 7.74 -9.09
N ASP A 297 30.35 8.76 -9.76
CA ASP A 297 31.09 10.01 -10.03
C ASP A 297 30.84 11.06 -8.95
N ASP A 298 29.62 11.16 -8.43
CA ASP A 298 29.20 12.00 -7.32
C ASP A 298 28.23 11.25 -6.43
N VAL A 299 28.69 10.88 -5.23
CA VAL A 299 27.93 10.07 -4.27
C VAL A 299 26.68 10.80 -3.78
N PHE A 300 26.79 12.10 -3.51
CA PHE A 300 25.66 12.89 -2.99
C PHE A 300 24.61 13.14 -4.06
N ALA A 301 25.02 13.48 -5.29
CA ALA A 301 24.08 13.66 -6.40
C ALA A 301 23.29 12.38 -6.70
N ILE A 302 23.94 11.20 -6.60
CA ILE A 302 23.30 9.90 -6.77
C ILE A 302 22.31 9.63 -5.63
N GLN A 303 22.66 9.96 -4.40
CA GLN A 303 21.84 9.78 -3.23
C GLN A 303 20.57 10.64 -3.32
N ASP A 304 20.72 11.91 -3.67
CA ASP A 304 19.60 12.84 -3.89
C ASP A 304 18.68 12.33 -5.00
N GLU A 305 19.24 11.92 -6.15
CA GLU A 305 18.46 11.40 -7.27
C GLU A 305 17.64 10.16 -6.92
N ILE A 306 18.25 9.18 -6.24
CA ILE A 306 17.57 7.94 -5.83
C ILE A 306 16.49 8.26 -4.82
N THR A 307 16.79 9.10 -3.83
CA THR A 307 15.85 9.54 -2.80
C THR A 307 14.62 10.19 -3.42
N GLU A 308 14.81 11.14 -4.32
CA GLU A 308 13.71 11.80 -5.03
C GLU A 308 12.86 10.82 -5.85
N SER A 309 13.50 9.90 -6.58
CA SER A 309 12.80 8.90 -7.39
C SER A 309 11.98 7.96 -6.51
N VAL A 310 12.53 7.46 -5.39
CA VAL A 310 11.83 6.56 -4.47
C VAL A 310 10.62 7.27 -3.85
N ILE A 311 10.78 8.51 -3.39
CA ILE A 311 9.68 9.28 -2.78
C ILE A 311 8.57 9.55 -3.82
N GLY A 312 8.94 9.91 -5.05
CA GLY A 312 7.98 10.13 -6.14
C GLY A 312 7.17 8.89 -6.48
N CYS A 313 7.79 7.70 -6.43
CA CYS A 313 7.10 6.43 -6.70
C CYS A 313 6.21 5.95 -5.55
N ILE A 314 6.53 6.27 -4.29
CA ILE A 314 5.77 5.75 -3.13
C ILE A 314 4.33 6.27 -3.13
N GLN A 315 4.11 7.56 -3.38
CA GLN A 315 2.78 8.18 -3.28
C GLN A 315 1.74 7.51 -4.19
N PRO A 316 1.95 7.31 -5.50
CA PRO A 316 0.99 6.65 -6.37
C PRO A 316 0.67 5.22 -5.94
N HIS A 317 1.70 4.46 -5.51
CA HIS A 317 1.53 3.06 -5.13
C HIS A 317 0.78 2.90 -3.80
N VAL A 318 1.04 3.76 -2.81
CA VAL A 318 0.29 3.79 -1.56
C VAL A 318 -1.17 4.18 -1.81
N TYR A 319 -1.42 5.19 -2.64
CA TYR A 319 -2.79 5.58 -2.98
C TYR A 319 -3.55 4.46 -3.72
N ALA A 320 -2.90 3.75 -4.64
CA ALA A 320 -3.49 2.61 -5.32
C ALA A 320 -3.84 1.47 -4.34
N ALA A 321 -2.93 1.13 -3.43
CA ALA A 321 -3.14 0.09 -2.41
C ALA A 321 -4.28 0.48 -1.44
N GLU A 322 -4.30 1.72 -0.95
CA GLU A 322 -5.39 2.22 -0.11
C GLU A 322 -6.73 2.21 -0.85
N HIS A 323 -6.75 2.60 -2.12
CA HIS A 323 -7.96 2.53 -2.93
C HIS A 323 -8.49 1.09 -3.04
N GLU A 324 -7.64 0.11 -3.34
CA GLU A 324 -8.04 -1.31 -3.41
C GLU A 324 -8.61 -1.80 -2.07
N ARG A 325 -7.99 -1.41 -0.96
CA ARG A 325 -8.47 -1.72 0.40
C ARG A 325 -9.87 -1.13 0.65
N LEU A 326 -10.11 0.09 0.18
CA LEU A 326 -11.35 0.82 0.41
C LEU A 326 -12.51 0.44 -0.53
N LYS A 327 -12.26 -0.26 -1.64
CA LYS A 327 -13.31 -0.70 -2.58
C LYS A 327 -14.46 -1.46 -1.91
N ARG A 328 -14.14 -2.22 -0.86
CA ARG A 328 -15.13 -3.03 -0.12
C ARG A 328 -15.92 -2.26 0.92
N LYS A 329 -15.52 -1.02 1.24
CA LYS A 329 -16.17 -0.19 2.25
C LYS A 329 -17.26 0.69 1.62
N PRO A 330 -18.50 0.64 2.10
CA PRO A 330 -19.57 1.48 1.57
C PRO A 330 -19.24 2.97 1.69
N PRO A 331 -19.55 3.83 0.69
CA PRO A 331 -19.21 5.26 0.71
C PRO A 331 -19.68 6.01 1.97
N LYS A 332 -20.84 5.65 2.51
CA LYS A 332 -21.39 6.24 3.74
C LYS A 332 -20.61 5.93 5.02
N ARG A 333 -19.70 4.95 4.98
CA ARG A 333 -18.86 4.55 6.12
C ARG A 333 -17.40 5.00 5.97
N LEU A 334 -17.07 5.74 4.92
CA LEU A 334 -15.75 6.31 4.72
C LEU A 334 -15.58 7.53 5.64
N ASP A 335 -14.42 7.64 6.27
CA ASP A 335 -13.97 8.87 6.93
C ASP A 335 -13.48 9.92 5.91
N ALA A 336 -13.03 11.07 6.40
CA ALA A 336 -12.59 12.17 5.52
C ALA A 336 -11.39 11.77 4.65
N TRP A 337 -10.39 11.08 5.23
CA TRP A 337 -9.21 10.61 4.51
C TRP A 337 -9.59 9.55 3.46
N GLU A 338 -10.34 8.54 3.86
CA GLU A 338 -10.78 7.47 2.97
C GLU A 338 -11.60 8.00 1.79
N SER A 339 -12.48 8.98 2.04
CA SER A 339 -13.26 9.67 1.01
C SER A 339 -12.36 10.42 0.04
N PHE A 340 -11.33 11.12 0.54
CA PHE A 340 -10.33 11.81 -0.28
C PHE A 340 -9.53 10.84 -1.16
N VAL A 341 -8.99 9.74 -0.61
CA VAL A 341 -8.20 8.75 -1.37
C VAL A 341 -9.03 8.16 -2.51
N ARG A 342 -10.26 7.79 -2.23
CA ARG A 342 -11.15 7.24 -3.25
C ARG A 342 -11.51 8.28 -4.33
N ALA A 343 -11.75 9.52 -3.93
CA ALA A 343 -12.01 10.63 -4.85
C ALA A 343 -10.81 10.90 -5.77
N MET A 344 -9.59 10.88 -5.22
CA MET A 344 -8.36 11.10 -5.95
C MET A 344 -8.13 10.02 -7.03
N PHE A 345 -8.35 8.75 -6.69
CA PHE A 345 -8.26 7.67 -7.65
C PHE A 345 -9.32 7.77 -8.77
N LEU A 346 -10.56 8.14 -8.43
CA LEU A 346 -11.62 8.37 -9.41
C LEU A 346 -11.31 9.58 -10.31
N TYR A 347 -10.72 10.64 -9.75
CA TYR A 347 -10.25 11.78 -10.52
C TYR A 347 -9.18 11.36 -11.55
N SER A 348 -8.25 10.48 -11.18
CA SER A 348 -7.18 10.04 -12.09
C SER A 348 -7.67 9.31 -13.35
N GLN A 349 -8.92 8.83 -13.36
CA GLN A 349 -9.55 8.23 -14.54
C GLN A 349 -10.00 9.27 -15.59
N HIS A 350 -10.08 10.55 -15.22
CA HIS A 350 -10.42 11.70 -16.07
C HIS A 350 -11.67 11.53 -16.95
N SER A 351 -12.59 10.63 -16.59
CA SER A 351 -13.87 10.46 -17.27
C SER A 351 -14.97 11.30 -16.61
N GLU A 352 -16.01 11.63 -17.36
CA GLU A 352 -17.14 12.43 -16.82
C GLU A 352 -17.82 11.70 -15.64
N PRO A 353 -18.13 10.38 -15.71
CA PRO A 353 -18.74 9.67 -14.58
C PRO A 353 -17.81 9.59 -13.36
N SER A 354 -16.52 9.28 -13.56
CA SER A 354 -15.58 9.11 -12.45
C SER A 354 -15.28 10.43 -11.73
N THR A 355 -15.12 11.53 -12.47
CA THR A 355 -14.90 12.85 -11.86
C THR A 355 -16.14 13.40 -11.18
N ARG A 356 -17.34 13.02 -11.61
CA ARG A 356 -18.60 13.33 -10.89
C ARG A 356 -18.66 12.59 -9.55
N GLU A 357 -18.36 11.28 -9.54
CA GLU A 357 -18.29 10.51 -8.30
C GLU A 357 -17.16 11.02 -7.38
N ALA A 358 -16.01 11.38 -7.94
CA ALA A 358 -14.93 12.00 -7.19
C ALA A 358 -15.38 13.28 -6.48
N LEU A 359 -16.14 14.14 -7.16
CA LEU A 359 -16.65 15.38 -6.56
C LEU A 359 -17.60 15.10 -5.38
N VAL A 360 -18.49 14.10 -5.49
CA VAL A 360 -19.37 13.69 -4.38
C VAL A 360 -18.56 13.21 -3.16
N LEU A 361 -17.52 12.43 -3.39
CA LEU A 361 -16.69 11.91 -2.29
C LEU A 361 -15.84 13.00 -1.65
N VAL A 362 -15.29 13.91 -2.45
CA VAL A 362 -14.49 15.00 -1.88
C VAL A 362 -15.34 16.04 -1.17
N ASP A 363 -16.58 16.28 -1.62
CA ASP A 363 -17.55 17.09 -0.88
C ASP A 363 -17.84 16.47 0.49
N ARG A 364 -18.03 15.13 0.53
CA ARG A 364 -18.18 14.41 1.79
C ARG A 364 -16.93 14.52 2.69
N ALA A 365 -15.72 14.45 2.13
CA ALA A 365 -14.50 14.63 2.90
C ALA A 365 -14.45 16.01 3.57
N VAL A 366 -14.85 17.05 2.84
CA VAL A 366 -14.95 18.44 3.35
C VAL A 366 -16.06 18.59 4.39
N GLU A 367 -17.19 17.88 4.24
CA GLU A 367 -18.26 17.88 5.25
C GLU A 367 -17.81 17.23 6.57
N LEU A 368 -17.04 16.13 6.49
CA LEU A 368 -16.54 15.40 7.65
C LEU A 368 -15.39 16.13 8.36
N ASP A 369 -14.53 16.82 7.59
CA ASP A 369 -13.44 17.64 8.09
C ASP A 369 -13.36 18.95 7.28
N PRO A 370 -14.04 20.01 7.72
CA PRO A 370 -14.01 21.31 7.04
C PRO A 370 -12.64 21.98 6.97
N GLY A 371 -11.68 21.55 7.80
CA GLY A 371 -10.29 22.02 7.80
C GLY A 371 -9.36 21.25 6.88
N TYR A 372 -9.85 20.21 6.19
CA TYR A 372 -9.01 19.29 5.39
C TYR A 372 -8.55 19.96 4.09
N ALA A 373 -7.38 20.61 4.14
CA ALA A 373 -6.82 21.38 3.02
C ALA A 373 -6.69 20.58 1.72
N GLN A 374 -6.20 19.32 1.78
CA GLN A 374 -6.08 18.46 0.60
C GLN A 374 -7.43 18.18 -0.06
N ALA A 375 -8.49 17.95 0.72
CA ALA A 375 -9.82 17.72 0.17
C ALA A 375 -10.35 18.98 -0.54
N HIS A 376 -10.14 20.16 0.04
CA HIS A 376 -10.46 21.42 -0.64
C HIS A 376 -9.65 21.61 -1.93
N GLY A 377 -8.36 21.24 -1.94
CA GLY A 377 -7.50 21.29 -3.11
C GLY A 377 -7.99 20.38 -4.22
N LEU A 378 -8.25 19.11 -3.93
CA LEU A 378 -8.77 18.14 -4.90
C LEU A 378 -10.17 18.53 -5.41
N ARG A 379 -11.03 19.04 -4.53
CA ARG A 379 -12.34 19.60 -4.91
C ARG A 379 -12.19 20.70 -5.96
N ALA A 380 -11.26 21.62 -5.73
CA ALA A 380 -10.98 22.71 -6.65
C ALA A 380 -10.48 22.21 -8.00
N VAL A 381 -9.60 21.19 -8.00
CA VAL A 381 -9.11 20.54 -9.23
C VAL A 381 -10.24 19.85 -9.99
N CYS A 382 -11.08 19.05 -9.31
CA CYS A 382 -12.21 18.39 -9.94
C CYS A 382 -13.16 19.39 -10.63
N LEU A 383 -13.51 20.48 -9.94
CA LEU A 383 -14.37 21.53 -10.49
C LEU A 383 -13.74 22.24 -11.70
N ALA A 384 -12.45 22.60 -11.59
CA ALA A 384 -11.73 23.26 -12.69
C ALA A 384 -11.61 22.35 -13.91
N TRP A 385 -11.28 21.06 -13.70
CA TRP A 385 -11.18 20.07 -14.77
C TRP A 385 -12.54 19.87 -15.48
N ARG A 386 -13.62 19.67 -14.71
CA ARG A 386 -14.97 19.50 -15.27
C ARG A 386 -15.42 20.72 -16.09
N ALA A 387 -15.03 21.94 -15.65
CA ALA A 387 -15.29 23.16 -16.38
C ALA A 387 -14.50 23.25 -17.71
N ILE A 388 -13.23 22.80 -17.71
CA ILE A 388 -12.38 22.73 -18.92
C ILE A 388 -12.98 21.75 -19.92
N GLN A 389 -13.45 20.60 -19.46
CA GLN A 389 -14.07 19.57 -20.30
C GLN A 389 -15.48 19.93 -20.79
N GLY A 390 -16.07 21.04 -20.31
CA GLY A 390 -17.41 21.45 -20.68
C GLY A 390 -18.54 20.63 -20.04
N TRP A 391 -18.22 19.82 -18.99
CA TRP A 391 -19.20 19.02 -18.24
C TRP A 391 -19.93 19.83 -17.16
N GLU A 392 -19.49 21.06 -16.91
CA GLU A 392 -20.09 22.00 -15.95
C GLU A 392 -20.12 23.41 -16.55
N HIS A 393 -21.03 24.23 -16.05
CA HIS A 393 -21.08 25.64 -16.47
C HIS A 393 -19.81 26.39 -16.02
N ARG A 394 -18.99 26.82 -16.99
CA ARG A 394 -17.62 27.31 -16.77
C ARG A 394 -17.51 28.39 -15.71
N ALA A 395 -18.35 29.44 -15.77
CA ALA A 395 -18.24 30.56 -14.85
C ALA A 395 -18.52 30.15 -13.40
N THR A 396 -19.54 29.33 -13.17
CA THR A 396 -19.92 28.84 -11.83
C THR A 396 -18.86 27.89 -11.27
N ALA A 397 -18.41 26.93 -12.10
CA ALA A 397 -17.45 25.93 -11.67
C ALA A 397 -16.07 26.54 -11.35
N PHE A 398 -15.60 27.51 -12.15
CA PHE A 398 -14.34 28.21 -11.85
C PHE A 398 -14.45 29.10 -10.60
N ALA A 399 -15.60 29.73 -10.34
CA ALA A 399 -15.80 30.49 -9.11
C ALA A 399 -15.75 29.56 -7.88
N GLN A 400 -16.40 28.41 -7.95
CA GLN A 400 -16.37 27.41 -6.88
C GLN A 400 -14.97 26.79 -6.71
N ALA A 401 -14.27 26.52 -7.82
CA ALA A 401 -12.90 26.03 -7.80
C ALA A 401 -11.96 27.03 -7.11
N SER A 402 -12.05 28.33 -7.47
CA SER A 402 -11.26 29.38 -6.82
C SER A 402 -11.53 29.45 -5.32
N ALA A 403 -12.81 29.47 -4.91
CA ALA A 403 -13.17 29.50 -3.50
C ALA A 403 -12.66 28.27 -2.72
N SER A 404 -12.67 27.08 -3.33
CA SER A 404 -12.12 25.87 -2.72
C SER A 404 -10.59 25.92 -2.64
N ALA A 405 -9.91 26.37 -3.68
CA ALA A 405 -8.45 26.57 -3.67
C ALA A 405 -8.01 27.57 -2.61
N ASP A 406 -8.76 28.65 -2.43
CA ASP A 406 -8.47 29.66 -1.40
C ASP A 406 -8.64 29.09 0.01
N ARG A 407 -9.64 28.26 0.26
CA ARG A 407 -9.80 27.53 1.53
C ARG A 407 -8.66 26.54 1.77
N ALA A 408 -8.23 25.81 0.74
CA ALA A 408 -7.09 24.90 0.83
C ALA A 408 -5.81 25.65 1.22
N VAL A 409 -5.51 26.78 0.58
CA VAL A 409 -4.34 27.61 0.89
C VAL A 409 -4.45 28.26 2.27
N ALA A 410 -5.64 28.64 2.70
CA ALA A 410 -5.86 29.18 4.05
C ALA A 410 -5.60 28.12 5.14
N GLY A 411 -5.95 26.87 4.88
CA GLY A 411 -5.68 25.74 5.78
C GLY A 411 -4.22 25.26 5.72
N ASP A 412 -3.64 25.20 4.52
CA ASP A 412 -2.24 24.89 4.28
C ASP A 412 -1.69 25.70 3.09
N PRO A 413 -0.87 26.72 3.31
CA PRO A 413 -0.27 27.51 2.23
C PRO A 413 0.60 26.70 1.25
N ARG A 414 1.03 25.50 1.65
CA ARG A 414 1.82 24.58 0.83
C ARG A 414 1.01 23.41 0.29
N GLU A 415 -0.32 23.55 0.19
CA GLU A 415 -1.15 22.49 -0.38
C GLU A 415 -1.01 22.44 -1.92
N PRO A 416 -0.36 21.41 -2.50
CA PRO A 416 -0.04 21.38 -3.91
C PRO A 416 -1.27 21.30 -4.82
N TRP A 417 -2.33 20.61 -4.42
CA TRP A 417 -3.57 20.50 -5.20
C TRP A 417 -4.29 21.84 -5.35
N ALA A 418 -4.19 22.74 -4.38
CA ALA A 418 -4.74 24.08 -4.49
C ALA A 418 -4.03 24.89 -5.58
N HIS A 419 -2.71 24.77 -5.66
CA HIS A 419 -1.92 25.41 -6.71
C HIS A 419 -2.19 24.79 -8.07
N LEU A 420 -2.36 23.46 -8.18
CA LEU A 420 -2.80 22.82 -9.44
C LEU A 420 -4.15 23.37 -9.92
N ALA A 421 -5.13 23.55 -9.02
CA ALA A 421 -6.42 24.12 -9.39
C ALA A 421 -6.30 25.52 -9.98
N ARG A 422 -5.46 26.37 -9.37
CA ARG A 422 -5.15 27.71 -9.90
C ARG A 422 -4.51 27.62 -11.29
N GLY A 423 -3.59 26.66 -11.50
CA GLY A 423 -3.00 26.39 -12.78
C GLY A 423 -4.04 26.01 -13.86
N PHE A 424 -4.98 25.11 -13.56
CA PHE A 424 -6.06 24.75 -14.47
C PHE A 424 -6.98 25.92 -14.82
N ILE A 425 -7.30 26.79 -13.85
CA ILE A 425 -8.06 28.01 -14.10
C ILE A 425 -7.29 28.94 -15.03
N ALA A 426 -5.98 29.06 -14.87
CA ALA A 426 -5.11 29.85 -15.75
C ALA A 426 -5.02 29.26 -17.17
N VAL A 427 -4.97 27.91 -17.28
CA VAL A 427 -5.06 27.18 -18.59
C VAL A 427 -6.33 27.58 -19.34
N ALA A 428 -7.48 27.50 -18.67
CA ALA A 428 -8.76 27.85 -19.27
C ALA A 428 -8.89 29.32 -19.69
N ARG A 429 -8.08 30.19 -19.10
CA ARG A 429 -7.98 31.63 -19.42
C ARG A 429 -6.81 31.95 -20.36
N MET A 430 -6.01 30.96 -20.77
CA MET A 430 -4.80 31.10 -21.58
C MET A 430 -3.79 32.13 -20.99
N ARG A 431 -3.66 32.13 -19.64
CA ARG A 431 -2.80 33.04 -18.91
C ARG A 431 -1.42 32.43 -18.63
N ASP A 432 -0.51 32.58 -19.60
CA ASP A 432 0.82 31.93 -19.59
C ASP A 432 1.58 32.11 -18.26
N ALA A 433 1.78 33.35 -17.79
CA ALA A 433 2.53 33.61 -16.56
C ALA A 433 1.84 33.02 -15.32
N GLU A 434 0.49 33.07 -15.27
CA GLU A 434 -0.28 32.53 -14.16
C GLU A 434 -0.21 30.99 -14.11
N MET A 435 -0.18 30.29 -15.27
CA MET A 435 0.01 28.83 -15.35
C MET A 435 1.37 28.43 -14.79
N ILE A 436 2.43 29.10 -15.27
CA ILE A 436 3.80 28.82 -14.82
C ILE A 436 3.95 29.05 -13.32
N ASP A 437 3.51 30.21 -12.80
CA ASP A 437 3.57 30.51 -11.36
C ASP A 437 2.82 29.44 -10.55
N ALA A 438 1.60 29.11 -10.93
CA ALA A 438 0.77 28.18 -10.17
C ALA A 438 1.36 26.74 -10.13
N PHE A 439 1.80 26.21 -11.26
CA PHE A 439 2.40 24.87 -11.28
C PHE A 439 3.80 24.85 -10.64
N SER A 440 4.58 25.92 -10.74
CA SER A 440 5.85 26.06 -10.01
C SER A 440 5.63 26.05 -8.49
N ARG A 441 4.63 26.77 -7.98
CA ARG A 441 4.27 26.74 -6.56
C ARG A 441 3.82 25.36 -6.09
N ALA A 442 3.14 24.57 -6.93
CA ALA A 442 2.80 23.19 -6.61
C ALA A 442 4.07 22.34 -6.44
N ILE A 443 5.08 22.54 -7.29
CA ILE A 443 6.39 21.87 -7.20
C ILE A 443 7.18 22.36 -5.97
N GLU A 444 7.20 23.66 -5.70
CA GLU A 444 7.83 24.21 -4.47
C GLU A 444 7.21 23.62 -3.21
N ALA A 445 5.88 23.44 -3.20
CA ALA A 445 5.15 22.83 -2.09
C ALA A 445 5.46 21.34 -1.95
N SER A 446 5.64 20.63 -3.07
CA SER A 446 5.93 19.20 -3.13
C SER A 446 6.88 18.89 -4.29
N PRO A 447 8.21 18.96 -4.11
CA PRO A 447 9.20 18.81 -5.20
C PRO A 447 9.13 17.47 -5.95
N ASN A 448 8.63 16.42 -5.30
CA ASN A 448 8.49 15.09 -5.87
C ASN A 448 7.08 14.82 -6.45
N PHE A 449 6.24 15.84 -6.57
CA PHE A 449 4.91 15.69 -7.16
C PHE A 449 5.01 15.60 -8.68
N ALA A 450 5.20 14.38 -9.19
CA ALA A 450 5.45 14.07 -10.59
C ALA A 450 4.40 14.70 -11.52
N TYR A 451 3.12 14.62 -11.17
CA TYR A 451 2.03 15.21 -11.95
C TYR A 451 2.17 16.74 -12.14
N ALA A 452 2.64 17.46 -11.11
CA ALA A 452 2.86 18.90 -11.22
C ALA A 452 3.99 19.25 -12.21
N HIS A 453 5.05 18.42 -12.28
CA HIS A 453 6.11 18.58 -13.30
C HIS A 453 5.56 18.37 -14.71
N GLY A 454 4.73 17.36 -14.94
CA GLY A 454 4.06 17.14 -16.22
C GLY A 454 3.19 18.33 -16.64
N LEU A 455 2.39 18.87 -15.70
CA LEU A 455 1.54 20.05 -15.96
C LEU A 455 2.34 21.32 -16.19
N LEU A 456 3.47 21.52 -15.50
CA LEU A 456 4.39 22.62 -15.81
C LEU A 456 4.95 22.48 -17.22
N GLY A 457 5.29 21.26 -17.65
CA GLY A 457 5.70 20.97 -19.02
C GLY A 457 4.61 21.32 -20.04
N ALA A 458 3.35 20.93 -19.79
CA ALA A 458 2.23 21.32 -20.64
C ALA A 458 2.07 22.85 -20.71
N ALA A 459 2.22 23.56 -19.57
CA ALA A 459 2.17 25.02 -19.54
C ALA A 459 3.29 25.67 -20.37
N HIS A 460 4.51 25.14 -20.30
CA HIS A 460 5.60 25.59 -21.17
C HIS A 460 5.29 25.36 -22.66
N ALA A 461 4.72 24.20 -23.01
CA ALA A 461 4.27 23.94 -24.38
C ALA A 461 3.20 24.94 -24.82
N PHE A 462 2.21 25.23 -23.98
CA PHE A 462 1.16 26.21 -24.28
C PHE A 462 1.70 27.62 -24.44
N GLY A 463 2.77 27.97 -23.74
CA GLY A 463 3.49 29.23 -23.84
C GLY A 463 4.52 29.28 -24.99
N GLY A 464 4.67 28.20 -25.77
CA GLY A 464 5.59 28.11 -26.91
C GLY A 464 7.06 27.92 -26.55
N ARG A 465 7.34 27.21 -25.45
CA ARG A 465 8.68 26.87 -24.93
C ARG A 465 8.87 25.34 -24.92
N PRO A 466 9.01 24.70 -26.11
CA PRO A 466 8.97 23.24 -26.24
C PRO A 466 10.13 22.52 -25.54
N ASP A 467 11.32 23.08 -25.47
CA ASP A 467 12.47 22.42 -24.85
C ASP A 467 12.32 22.40 -23.34
N GLN A 468 11.89 23.51 -22.72
CA GLN A 468 11.54 23.55 -21.30
C GLN A 468 10.36 22.61 -20.97
N ALA A 469 9.40 22.49 -21.89
CA ALA A 469 8.30 21.57 -21.74
C ALA A 469 8.79 20.12 -21.61
N ILE A 470 9.67 19.68 -22.52
CA ILE A 470 10.21 18.32 -22.53
C ILE A 470 11.03 18.05 -21.25
N GLU A 471 11.88 19.00 -20.84
CA GLU A 471 12.67 18.87 -19.61
C GLU A 471 11.77 18.65 -18.37
N CYS A 472 10.70 19.41 -18.23
CA CYS A 472 9.74 19.26 -17.12
C CYS A 472 9.00 17.91 -17.20
N ILE A 473 8.56 17.48 -18.39
CA ILE A 473 7.87 16.20 -18.57
C ILE A 473 8.81 15.04 -18.24
N ASP A 474 10.05 15.08 -18.74
CA ASP A 474 11.08 14.07 -18.44
C ASP A 474 11.33 13.96 -16.95
N ARG A 475 11.36 15.09 -16.23
CA ARG A 475 11.48 15.12 -14.78
C ARG A 475 10.29 14.41 -14.11
N GLY A 476 9.05 14.69 -14.55
CA GLY A 476 7.85 14.03 -14.02
C GLY A 476 7.87 12.51 -14.24
N VAL A 477 8.18 12.08 -15.46
CA VAL A 477 8.30 10.64 -15.82
C VAL A 477 9.41 9.96 -15.01
N ARG A 478 10.53 10.65 -14.78
CA ARG A 478 11.63 10.10 -13.97
C ARG A 478 11.26 9.95 -12.50
N LEU A 479 10.50 10.91 -11.93
CA LEU A 479 10.03 10.85 -10.54
C LEU A 479 9.03 9.73 -10.32
N SER A 480 8.15 9.46 -11.29
CA SER A 480 7.11 8.44 -11.18
C SER A 480 6.86 7.73 -12.53
N PRO A 481 7.69 6.75 -12.92
CA PRO A 481 7.55 6.05 -14.20
C PRO A 481 6.22 5.30 -14.39
N ARG A 482 5.54 4.99 -13.30
CA ARG A 482 4.22 4.32 -13.25
C ARG A 482 3.20 5.18 -12.54
N ASP A 483 3.21 6.48 -12.83
CA ASP A 483 2.26 7.41 -12.25
C ASP A 483 0.81 7.06 -12.61
N ILE A 484 -0.13 7.30 -11.68
CA ILE A 484 -1.57 7.12 -11.95
C ILE A 484 -2.09 8.12 -12.99
N PHE A 485 -1.35 9.21 -13.24
CA PHE A 485 -1.58 10.19 -14.29
C PHE A 485 -0.65 9.99 -15.49
N GLY A 486 0.00 8.83 -15.61
CA GLY A 486 1.06 8.56 -16.58
C GLY A 486 0.61 8.64 -18.04
N ASP A 487 -0.67 8.42 -18.33
CA ASP A 487 -1.28 8.58 -19.64
C ASP A 487 -1.31 10.04 -20.13
N GLU A 488 -1.40 11.01 -19.22
CA GLU A 488 -1.33 12.44 -19.56
C GLU A 488 0.04 12.85 -20.08
N TYR A 489 1.14 12.24 -19.64
CA TYR A 489 2.49 12.61 -20.09
C TYR A 489 2.68 12.42 -21.59
N GLN A 490 2.07 11.41 -22.20
CA GLN A 490 2.15 11.22 -23.65
C GLN A 490 1.45 12.36 -24.40
N LEU A 491 0.34 12.86 -23.86
CA LEU A 491 -0.35 14.02 -24.41
C LEU A 491 0.50 15.30 -24.24
N TYR A 492 1.17 15.46 -23.10
CA TYR A 492 2.05 16.62 -22.87
C TYR A 492 3.25 16.61 -23.81
N TYR A 493 3.85 15.45 -24.08
CA TYR A 493 4.86 15.31 -25.14
C TYR A 493 4.32 15.67 -26.52
N ALA A 494 3.07 15.29 -26.85
CA ALA A 494 2.48 15.68 -28.12
C ALA A 494 2.34 17.20 -28.24
N PHE A 495 1.96 17.92 -27.19
CA PHE A 495 1.95 19.39 -27.17
C PHE A 495 3.33 19.98 -27.40
N ALA A 496 4.35 19.48 -26.69
CA ALA A 496 5.71 19.97 -26.75
C ALA A 496 6.33 19.76 -28.17
N HIS A 497 6.20 18.55 -28.72
CA HIS A 497 6.71 18.23 -30.05
C HIS A 497 5.97 19.00 -31.16
N PHE A 498 4.65 19.18 -31.04
CA PHE A 498 3.88 19.98 -31.94
C PHE A 498 4.38 21.44 -31.97
N GLN A 499 4.64 22.01 -30.80
CA GLN A 499 5.19 23.36 -30.67
C GLN A 499 6.58 23.48 -31.28
N ALA A 500 7.41 22.45 -31.15
CA ALA A 500 8.74 22.39 -31.76
C ALA A 500 8.71 22.18 -33.28
N GLY A 501 7.54 22.00 -33.90
CA GLY A 501 7.41 21.65 -35.32
C GLY A 501 7.80 20.21 -35.64
N ARG A 502 8.02 19.38 -34.64
CA ARG A 502 8.33 17.94 -34.75
C ARG A 502 7.04 17.14 -34.89
N TYR A 503 6.39 17.25 -36.05
CA TYR A 503 5.02 16.72 -36.19
C TYR A 503 4.94 15.19 -36.17
N ALA A 504 5.96 14.48 -36.67
CA ALA A 504 6.00 13.02 -36.61
C ALA A 504 6.06 12.51 -35.15
N GLU A 505 6.92 13.13 -34.34
CA GLU A 505 7.04 12.82 -32.91
C GLU A 505 5.78 13.20 -32.14
N ALA A 506 5.16 14.34 -32.50
CA ALA A 506 3.88 14.76 -31.90
C ALA A 506 2.76 13.77 -32.21
N ALA A 507 2.64 13.30 -33.46
CA ALA A 507 1.66 12.29 -33.86
C ALA A 507 1.91 10.94 -33.15
N ALA A 508 3.17 10.52 -33.04
CA ALA A 508 3.54 9.30 -32.34
C ALA A 508 3.20 9.36 -30.84
N ALA A 509 3.46 10.50 -30.18
CA ALA A 509 3.09 10.71 -28.78
C ALA A 509 1.56 10.74 -28.59
N ALA A 510 0.84 11.44 -29.48
CA ALA A 510 -0.62 11.46 -29.48
C ALA A 510 -1.21 10.05 -29.68
N SER A 511 -0.64 9.24 -30.56
CA SER A 511 -1.07 7.85 -30.78
C SER A 511 -0.88 6.98 -29.53
N ARG A 512 0.20 7.15 -28.78
CA ARG A 512 0.39 6.47 -27.48
C ARG A 512 -0.63 6.91 -26.43
N ALA A 513 -0.95 8.21 -26.39
CA ALA A 513 -2.00 8.73 -25.50
C ALA A 513 -3.39 8.15 -25.86
N ILE A 514 -3.71 8.03 -27.16
CA ILE A 514 -4.95 7.37 -27.64
C ILE A 514 -5.01 5.91 -27.21
N GLN A 515 -3.91 5.15 -27.34
CA GLN A 515 -3.87 3.75 -26.91
C GLN A 515 -4.12 3.58 -25.42
N GLN A 516 -3.61 4.49 -24.60
CA GLN A 516 -3.80 4.47 -23.14
C GLN A 516 -5.21 4.88 -22.74
N ARG A 517 -5.79 5.88 -23.43
CA ARG A 517 -7.15 6.40 -23.15
C ARG A 517 -7.91 6.72 -24.45
N PRO A 518 -8.55 5.73 -25.08
CA PRO A 518 -9.27 5.93 -26.35
C PRO A 518 -10.46 6.91 -26.28
N GLY A 519 -11.03 7.11 -25.08
CA GLY A 519 -12.15 8.03 -24.88
C GLY A 519 -11.77 9.51 -24.68
N HIS A 520 -10.49 9.87 -24.70
CA HIS A 520 -10.05 11.24 -24.50
C HIS A 520 -9.90 11.98 -25.86
N PRO A 521 -10.66 13.07 -26.13
CA PRO A 521 -10.68 13.68 -27.48
C PRO A 521 -9.40 14.44 -27.83
N VAL A 522 -8.70 15.04 -26.86
CA VAL A 522 -7.56 15.95 -27.15
C VAL A 522 -6.39 15.24 -27.83
N PRO A 523 -6.00 13.99 -27.52
CA PRO A 523 -5.00 13.26 -28.28
C PRO A 523 -5.34 13.12 -29.77
N TYR A 524 -6.62 12.95 -30.13
CA TYR A 524 -7.06 12.89 -31.54
C TYR A 524 -6.91 14.25 -32.24
N VAL A 525 -7.17 15.35 -31.52
CA VAL A 525 -6.89 16.71 -32.05
C VAL A 525 -5.41 16.85 -32.40
N MET A 526 -4.53 16.42 -31.48
CA MET A 526 -3.09 16.50 -31.66
C MET A 526 -2.59 15.61 -32.80
N ALA A 527 -3.08 14.37 -32.89
CA ALA A 527 -2.77 13.43 -33.95
C ALA A 527 -3.21 13.99 -35.30
N ALA A 528 -4.46 14.44 -35.42
CA ALA A 528 -5.02 14.99 -36.66
C ALA A 528 -4.25 16.23 -37.13
N ALA A 529 -3.99 17.20 -36.24
CA ALA A 529 -3.25 18.40 -36.57
C ALA A 529 -1.79 18.11 -36.99
N SER A 530 -1.15 17.17 -36.29
CA SER A 530 0.24 16.78 -36.56
C SER A 530 0.37 16.06 -37.91
N HIS A 531 -0.47 15.05 -38.17
CA HIS A 531 -0.50 14.36 -39.46
C HIS A 531 -0.85 15.31 -40.61
N GLY A 532 -1.83 16.23 -40.40
CA GLY A 532 -2.21 17.21 -41.39
C GLY A 532 -1.06 18.16 -41.77
N LEU A 533 -0.23 18.59 -40.80
CA LEU A 533 0.94 19.43 -41.07
C LEU A 533 2.16 18.62 -41.61
N ALA A 534 2.21 17.32 -41.31
CA ALA A 534 3.21 16.42 -41.91
C ALA A 534 2.86 16.00 -43.34
N GLY A 535 1.66 16.33 -43.85
CA GLY A 535 1.18 15.93 -45.18
C GLY A 535 0.61 14.51 -45.24
N GLU A 536 0.39 13.88 -44.09
CA GLU A 536 -0.13 12.52 -43.93
C GLU A 536 -1.66 12.56 -43.84
N ILE A 537 -2.32 12.91 -44.94
CA ILE A 537 -3.73 13.30 -44.97
C ILE A 537 -4.67 12.16 -44.58
N ASP A 538 -4.37 10.90 -44.94
CA ASP A 538 -5.22 9.76 -44.63
C ASP A 538 -5.24 9.49 -43.12
N GLN A 539 -4.08 9.58 -42.43
CA GLN A 539 -3.97 9.44 -40.99
C GLN A 539 -4.67 10.60 -40.28
N ALA A 540 -4.54 11.81 -40.78
CA ALA A 540 -5.23 12.98 -40.25
C ALA A 540 -6.77 12.80 -40.34
N ALA A 541 -7.28 12.37 -41.51
CA ALA A 541 -8.71 12.10 -41.72
C ALA A 541 -9.24 10.98 -40.80
N SER A 542 -8.46 9.91 -40.61
CA SER A 542 -8.82 8.83 -39.67
C SER A 542 -8.94 9.34 -38.23
N ALA A 543 -7.98 10.15 -37.77
CA ALA A 543 -8.03 10.75 -36.44
C ALA A 543 -9.23 11.71 -36.27
N ILE A 544 -9.56 12.47 -37.30
CA ILE A 544 -10.75 13.36 -37.31
C ILE A 544 -12.05 12.56 -37.26
N ALA A 545 -12.15 11.43 -37.96
CA ALA A 545 -13.33 10.59 -37.91
C ALA A 545 -13.62 10.12 -36.47
N GLN A 546 -12.58 9.64 -35.78
CA GLN A 546 -12.70 9.22 -34.38
C GLN A 546 -12.98 10.40 -33.42
N LEU A 547 -12.36 11.55 -33.66
CA LEU A 547 -12.65 12.77 -32.90
C LEU A 547 -14.14 13.17 -33.00
N ARG A 548 -14.75 13.06 -34.20
CA ARG A 548 -16.17 13.37 -34.42
C ARG A 548 -17.11 12.38 -33.71
N GLU A 549 -16.71 11.14 -33.54
CA GLU A 549 -17.47 10.16 -32.73
C GLU A 549 -17.48 10.57 -31.26
N LEU A 550 -16.36 11.07 -30.74
CA LEU A 550 -16.24 11.51 -29.34
C LEU A 550 -16.87 12.88 -29.09
N VAL A 551 -16.73 13.81 -30.04
CA VAL A 551 -17.21 15.19 -29.93
C VAL A 551 -17.99 15.54 -31.21
N PRO A 552 -19.28 15.19 -31.28
CA PRO A 552 -20.12 15.55 -32.43
C PRO A 552 -20.18 17.07 -32.61
N GLY A 553 -19.96 17.52 -33.85
CA GLY A 553 -20.01 18.94 -34.18
C GLY A 553 -18.73 19.74 -33.91
N VAL A 554 -17.63 19.09 -33.50
CA VAL A 554 -16.34 19.77 -33.34
C VAL A 554 -15.90 20.44 -34.64
N SER A 555 -15.43 21.68 -34.57
CA SER A 555 -14.92 22.45 -35.72
C SER A 555 -13.48 22.90 -35.51
N ALA A 556 -12.78 23.17 -36.59
CA ALA A 556 -11.44 23.74 -36.56
C ALA A 556 -11.42 25.17 -35.97
N GLU A 557 -12.53 25.90 -36.11
CA GLU A 557 -12.70 27.26 -35.59
C GLU A 557 -12.86 27.26 -34.07
N ASP A 558 -13.70 26.40 -33.53
CA ASP A 558 -13.89 26.23 -32.07
C ASP A 558 -12.56 25.87 -31.41
N LEU A 559 -11.77 24.96 -32.03
CA LEU A 559 -10.47 24.56 -31.51
C LEU A 559 -9.44 25.66 -31.62
N GLU A 560 -9.47 26.49 -32.70
CA GLU A 560 -8.60 27.66 -32.84
C GLU A 560 -8.89 28.70 -31.75
N GLU A 561 -10.14 28.90 -31.37
CA GLU A 561 -10.52 29.86 -30.33
C GLU A 561 -10.22 29.37 -28.91
N ASN A 562 -10.48 28.09 -28.63
CA ASN A 562 -10.55 27.57 -27.27
C ASN A 562 -9.38 26.65 -26.88
N PHE A 563 -8.48 26.26 -27.80
CA PHE A 563 -7.34 25.43 -27.47
C PHE A 563 -6.35 26.20 -26.58
N PRO A 564 -5.72 25.57 -25.56
CA PRO A 564 -5.00 26.29 -24.51
C PRO A 564 -3.66 26.91 -24.92
N TYR A 565 -3.26 26.87 -26.20
CA TYR A 565 -2.08 27.60 -26.68
C TYR A 565 -2.26 29.11 -26.47
N CYS A 566 -1.30 29.74 -25.79
CA CYS A 566 -1.39 31.15 -25.41
C CYS A 566 -1.22 32.08 -26.61
N ARG A 567 -0.37 31.72 -27.60
CA ARG A 567 -0.09 32.53 -28.78
C ARG A 567 -1.09 32.21 -29.89
N GLN A 568 -1.62 33.27 -30.53
CA GLN A 568 -2.58 33.11 -31.62
C GLN A 568 -1.98 32.34 -32.81
N GLU A 569 -0.71 32.57 -33.14
CA GLU A 569 -0.02 31.87 -34.21
C GLU A 569 0.00 30.35 -34.04
N ASP A 570 0.10 29.86 -32.79
CA ASP A 570 0.11 28.44 -32.50
C ASP A 570 -1.27 27.81 -32.62
N ARG A 571 -2.32 28.53 -32.18
CA ARG A 571 -3.69 28.11 -32.41
C ARG A 571 -4.07 28.06 -33.88
N SER A 572 -3.66 29.10 -34.66
CA SER A 572 -3.86 29.11 -36.09
C SER A 572 -3.06 28.02 -36.81
N ARG A 573 -1.87 27.64 -36.29
CA ARG A 573 -1.09 26.52 -36.80
C ARG A 573 -1.80 25.19 -36.53
N LEU A 574 -2.36 24.99 -35.36
CA LEU A 574 -3.19 23.82 -35.00
C LEU A 574 -4.38 23.71 -35.98
N ALA A 575 -5.16 24.78 -36.14
CA ALA A 575 -6.31 24.81 -37.02
C ALA A 575 -5.95 24.54 -38.49
N ARG A 576 -4.79 25.03 -39.00
CA ARG A 576 -4.31 24.69 -40.34
C ARG A 576 -4.10 23.19 -40.49
N GLY A 577 -3.45 22.54 -39.52
CA GLY A 577 -3.27 21.08 -39.54
C GLY A 577 -4.58 20.32 -39.56
N LEU A 578 -5.53 20.71 -38.72
CA LEU A 578 -6.87 20.12 -38.69
C LEU A 578 -7.63 20.30 -40.01
N ARG A 579 -7.57 21.49 -40.60
CA ARG A 579 -8.20 21.76 -41.92
C ARG A 579 -7.55 20.95 -43.04
N ALA A 580 -6.22 20.78 -43.02
CA ALA A 580 -5.52 19.94 -43.98
C ALA A 580 -5.97 18.47 -43.90
N GLY A 581 -6.31 17.96 -42.69
CA GLY A 581 -6.88 16.63 -42.48
C GLY A 581 -8.38 16.51 -42.76
N GLY A 582 -9.06 17.61 -43.16
CA GLY A 582 -10.48 17.60 -43.53
C GLY A 582 -11.46 17.97 -42.42
N LEU A 583 -10.99 18.56 -41.30
CA LEU A 583 -11.90 19.14 -40.31
C LEU A 583 -12.38 20.50 -40.83
N ALA A 584 -13.64 20.56 -41.24
CA ALA A 584 -14.27 21.78 -41.75
C ALA A 584 -14.39 22.88 -40.68
N LYS A 585 -14.77 24.09 -41.13
CA LYS A 585 -15.13 25.21 -40.26
C LYS A 585 -16.26 24.83 -39.30
#